data_66017b579a9cc9edca2ddba54e860e2d
#
_entry.id   66017b579a9cc9edca2ddba54e860e2d
#
_cell.length_a   1.000
_cell.length_b   1.000
_cell.length_c   1.000
_cell.angle_alpha   90.00
_cell.angle_beta   90.00
_cell.angle_gamma   90.00
#
_symmetry.space_group_name_H-M   'P 1'
#
loop_
_entity.id
_entity.type
_entity.pdbx_description
1 polymer ?
#
loop_
_entity_poly.entity_id
_entity_poly.type
_entity_poly.pdbx_seq_one_letter_code
_entity_poly.pdbx_strand_id
1 'polypeptide(L)' 'MEIQNLLENLIKIESITPRDEGCFDLIEPMLKDLGFNCERINYDNVENLYAVLGDEGPLMCFLGHTDVVPTGPVENW' A
#
# COMPACT_ATOMS: atom_id res chain seq x y z
N MET A 1 -10.40 10.75 2.23
CA MET A 1 -10.19 10.05 3.53
C MET A 1 -9.11 10.79 4.30
N GLU A 2 -9.33 11.05 5.56
CA GLU A 2 -8.33 11.69 6.41
C GLU A 2 -7.16 10.73 6.66
N ILE A 3 -5.97 11.30 6.87
CA ILE A 3 -4.74 10.50 7.09
C ILE A 3 -4.89 9.56 8.27
N GLN A 4 -5.50 10.03 9.38
CA GLN A 4 -5.71 9.19 10.56
C GLN A 4 -6.60 7.99 10.24
N ASN A 5 -7.68 8.21 9.51
CA ASN A 5 -8.58 7.12 9.13
C ASN A 5 -7.91 6.13 8.19
N LEU A 6 -7.10 6.62 7.27
CA LEU A 6 -6.33 5.76 6.37
C LEU A 6 -5.35 4.89 7.17
N LEU A 7 -4.62 5.48 8.10
CA LEU A 7 -3.68 4.75 8.95
C LEU A 7 -4.39 3.69 9.78
N GLU A 8 -5.50 4.04 10.41
CA GLU A 8 -6.28 3.08 11.21
C GLU A 8 -6.77 1.91 10.36
N ASN A 9 -7.24 2.19 9.15
CA ASN A 9 -7.73 1.14 8.24
C ASN A 9 -6.58 0.23 7.79
N LEU A 10 -5.40 0.78 7.53
CA LEU A 10 -4.22 -0.01 7.17
C LEU A 10 -3.77 -0.89 8.34
N ILE A 11 -3.77 -0.36 9.55
CA ILE A 11 -3.37 -1.12 10.74
C ILE A 11 -4.30 -2.31 10.99
N LYS A 12 -5.57 -2.17 10.67
CA LYS A 12 -6.55 -3.25 10.82
C LYS A 12 -6.40 -4.38 9.82
N ILE A 13 -5.67 -4.15 8.72
CA ILE A 13 -5.43 -5.18 7.72
C ILE A 13 -4.28 -6.07 8.20
N GLU A 14 -4.52 -7.38 8.14
CA GLU A 14 -3.56 -8.37 8.63
C GLU A 14 -2.49 -8.67 7.56
N SER A 15 -1.71 -7.64 7.21
CA SER A 15 -0.74 -7.66 6.13
C SER A 15 0.63 -8.18 6.59
N ILE A 16 0.65 -9.36 7.17
CA ILE A 16 1.90 -10.00 7.61
C ILE A 16 2.67 -10.49 6.41
N THR A 17 3.95 -10.10 6.31
CA THR A 17 4.82 -10.46 5.20
C THR A 17 4.72 -11.94 4.85
N PRO A 18 4.53 -12.32 3.57
CA PRO A 18 4.53 -11.48 2.36
C PRO A 18 3.13 -11.07 1.88
N ARG A 19 2.12 -11.14 2.72
CA ARG A 19 0.72 -10.93 2.32
C ARG A 19 0.36 -9.46 2.26
N ASP A 20 -0.37 -9.05 1.23
CA ASP A 20 -0.95 -7.72 1.13
C ASP A 20 -2.28 -7.63 1.87
N GLU A 21 -3.10 -8.65 1.77
CA GLU A 21 -4.41 -8.78 2.43
C GLU A 21 -5.34 -7.59 2.18
N GLY A 22 -5.20 -6.94 1.02
CA GLY A 22 -6.07 -5.85 0.61
C GLY A 22 -5.57 -4.44 0.91
N CYS A 23 -4.34 -4.27 1.39
CA CYS A 23 -3.77 -2.94 1.59
C CYS A 23 -3.79 -2.12 0.29
N PHE A 24 -3.39 -2.73 -0.83
CA PHE A 24 -3.38 -2.05 -2.12
C PHE A 24 -4.78 -1.79 -2.65
N ASP A 25 -5.76 -2.62 -2.30
CA ASP A 25 -7.16 -2.37 -2.66
C ASP A 25 -7.71 -1.12 -1.96
N LEU A 26 -7.15 -0.76 -0.82
CA LEU A 26 -7.48 0.47 -0.11
C LEU A 26 -6.73 1.67 -0.70
N ILE A 27 -5.45 1.52 -1.01
CA ILE A 27 -4.57 2.61 -1.43
C ILE A 27 -4.77 2.98 -2.91
N GLU A 28 -4.89 1.99 -3.79
CA GLU A 28 -4.91 2.21 -5.24
C GLU A 28 -6.02 3.14 -5.70
N PRO A 29 -7.28 2.98 -5.26
CA PRO A 29 -8.33 3.92 -5.65
C PRO A 29 -8.05 5.35 -5.24
N MET A 30 -7.43 5.56 -4.09
CA MET A 30 -7.07 6.90 -3.61
C MET A 30 -6.02 7.55 -4.51
N LEU A 31 -5.02 6.77 -4.94
CA LEU A 31 -4.00 7.26 -5.86
C LEU A 31 -4.59 7.56 -7.24
N LYS A 32 -5.48 6.72 -7.73
CA LYS A 32 -6.16 6.95 -9.01
C LYS A 32 -7.00 8.23 -8.96
N ASP A 33 -7.67 8.50 -7.86
CA ASP A 33 -8.45 9.73 -7.69
C ASP A 33 -7.56 10.97 -7.72
N LEU A 34 -6.29 10.84 -7.32
CA LEU A 34 -5.31 11.92 -7.38
C LEU A 34 -4.64 12.05 -8.76
N GLY A 35 -4.98 11.19 -9.70
CA GLY A 35 -4.46 11.23 -11.06
C GLY A 35 -3.29 10.30 -11.34
N PHE A 36 -2.92 9.43 -10.40
CA PHE A 36 -1.84 8.46 -10.61
C PHE A 36 -2.29 7.36 -11.56
N ASN A 37 -1.35 6.92 -12.41
CA ASN A 37 -1.47 5.68 -13.15
C ASN A 37 -0.89 4.57 -12.28
N CYS A 38 -1.69 3.55 -11.99
CA CYS A 38 -1.33 2.49 -11.07
C CYS A 38 -1.20 1.15 -11.80
N GLU A 39 -0.20 0.37 -11.40
CA GLU A 39 0.04 -0.95 -11.95
C GLU A 39 0.40 -1.92 -10.82
N ARG A 40 -0.24 -3.09 -10.81
CA ARG A 40 0.12 -4.18 -9.89
C ARG A 40 1.22 -5.00 -10.53
N ILE A 41 2.36 -5.08 -9.87
CA ILE A 41 3.52 -5.85 -10.34
C ILE A 41 3.78 -6.94 -9.31
N ASN A 42 3.20 -8.10 -9.53
CA ASN A 42 3.28 -9.21 -8.59
C ASN A 42 4.39 -10.18 -8.99
N TYR A 43 5.13 -10.65 -8.01
CA TYR A 43 6.16 -11.66 -8.19
C TYR A 43 5.95 -12.77 -7.17
N ASP A 44 5.66 -13.98 -7.66
CA ASP A 44 5.24 -15.11 -6.85
C ASP A 44 4.05 -14.71 -5.95
N ASN A 45 4.19 -14.83 -4.63
CA ASN A 45 3.15 -14.46 -3.67
C ASN A 45 3.33 -13.05 -3.12
N VAL A 46 4.23 -12.26 -3.70
CA VAL A 46 4.47 -10.88 -3.28
C VAL A 46 3.75 -9.93 -4.23
N GLU A 47 2.88 -9.09 -3.68
CA GLU A 47 2.18 -8.06 -4.44
C GLU A 47 2.91 -6.74 -4.30
N ASN A 48 3.05 -6.03 -5.43
CA ASN A 48 3.64 -4.71 -5.46
C ASN A 48 2.72 -3.76 -6.22
N LEU A 49 2.67 -2.52 -5.77
CA LEU A 49 1.93 -1.46 -6.43
C LEU A 49 2.90 -0.40 -6.92
N TYR A 50 2.84 -0.13 -8.22
CA TYR A 50 3.63 0.91 -8.88
C TYR A 50 2.68 2.01 -9.34
N ALA A 51 2.92 3.24 -8.90
CA ALA A 51 2.05 4.36 -9.22
C ALA A 51 2.88 5.54 -9.72
N VAL A 52 2.47 6.15 -10.81
CA VAL A 52 3.18 7.25 -11.47
C VAL A 52 2.23 8.41 -11.71
N LEU A 53 2.68 9.61 -11.37
CA LEU A 53 1.98 10.85 -11.67
C LEU A 53 2.84 11.70 -12.61
N GLY A 54 2.26 12.07 -13.75
CA GLY A 54 2.94 12.87 -14.77
C GLY A 54 3.83 12.05 -15.70
N ASP A 55 4.39 12.73 -16.69
CA ASP A 55 5.20 12.09 -17.74
C ASP A 55 6.39 12.96 -18.17
N GLU A 56 6.62 14.08 -17.51
CA GLU A 56 7.66 15.03 -17.87
C GLU A 56 8.46 15.49 -16.67
N GLY A 57 9.69 15.92 -16.92
CA GLY A 57 10.56 16.54 -15.92
C GLY A 57 11.34 15.56 -15.07
N PRO A 58 12.04 16.05 -14.06
CA PRO A 58 12.78 15.18 -13.13
C PRO A 58 11.86 14.24 -12.38
N LEU A 59 12.36 13.05 -12.10
CA LEU A 59 11.61 12.01 -11.39
C LEU A 59 11.93 12.04 -9.89
N MET A 60 10.88 12.11 -9.06
CA MET A 60 10.99 11.90 -7.63
C MET A 60 10.30 10.57 -7.28
N CYS A 61 10.98 9.72 -6.55
CA CYS A 61 10.46 8.41 -6.21
C CYS A 61 10.35 8.24 -4.69
N PHE A 62 9.18 7.77 -4.23
CA PHE A 62 8.98 7.32 -2.87
C PHE A 62 8.90 5.80 -2.87
N LEU A 63 9.64 5.17 -1.98
CA LEU A 63 9.61 3.72 -1.82
C LEU A 63 9.20 3.39 -0.39
N GLY A 64 8.17 2.59 -0.25
CA GLY A 64 7.65 2.21 1.05
C GLY A 64 7.06 0.81 1.02
N HIS A 65 6.57 0.36 2.16
CA HIS A 65 5.92 -0.94 2.26
C HIS A 65 4.73 -0.88 3.22
N THR A 66 3.80 -1.80 3.03
CA THR A 66 2.58 -1.91 3.84
C THR A 66 2.57 -3.17 4.71
N ASP A 67 3.47 -4.12 4.42
CA ASP A 67 3.54 -5.35 5.18
C ASP A 67 4.26 -5.15 6.52
N VAL A 68 3.94 -6.04 7.44
CA VAL A 68 4.49 -5.99 8.81
C VAL A 68 5.04 -7.35 9.19
N VAL A 69 5.92 -7.37 10.18
CA VAL A 69 6.38 -8.60 10.81
C VAL A 69 5.25 -9.23 11.64
N PRO A 70 5.33 -10.53 11.99
CA PRO A 70 4.33 -11.13 12.87
C PRO A 70 4.15 -10.33 14.15
N THR A 71 2.89 -10.18 14.56
CA THR A 71 2.50 -9.28 15.67
C THR A 71 2.81 -9.81 17.06
N GLY A 72 3.10 -11.11 17.20
CA GLY A 72 3.07 -11.77 18.47
C GLY A 72 1.62 -12.01 18.92
N PRO A 73 1.30 -11.96 20.21
CA PRO A 73 -0.08 -12.13 20.66
C PRO A 73 -1.00 -11.08 20.04
N VAL A 74 -2.03 -11.52 19.32
CA VAL A 74 -2.94 -10.63 18.59
C VAL A 74 -3.64 -9.64 19.50
N GLU A 75 -3.92 -10.04 20.74
CA GLU A 75 -4.58 -9.17 21.71
C GLU A 75 -3.75 -7.93 22.09
N ASN A 76 -2.47 -7.92 21.76
CA ASN A 76 -1.59 -6.77 22.00
C ASN A 76 -1.47 -5.84 20.79
N TRP A 77 -2.15 -6.17 19.70
CA TRP A 77 -2.08 -5.39 18.46
C TRP A 77 -3.10 -4.26 18.40
#